data_8b1b6f45f68300348e1fdfaf862fe8da
#
_entry.id   8b1b6f45f68300348e1fdfaf862fe8da
#
_cell.length_a   1.000
_cell.length_b   1.000
_cell.length_c   1.000
_cell.angle_alpha   90.00
_cell.angle_beta   90.00
_cell.angle_gamma   90.00
#
_symmetry.space_group_name_H-M   'P 1'
#
loop_
_entity.id
_entity.type
_entity.pdbx_description
1 polymer ?
#
loop_
_entity_poly.entity_id
_entity_poly.type
_entity_poly.pdbx_seq_one_letter_code
_entity_poly.pdbx_strand_id
1 'polypeptide(L)'
;MSKTFTYTTRAQEYTARFPVLTYVGTQINFWIIANILVSLIIHFHSLIISEATGVQVSGGLGSIIMVAILFGILQGATLGFTTYFIDKTFFRKQSLGRLILLKALTSLITLILILFVMRFVLFDSLIAPTLKITMSDQSWEYLFYLLLIYYSFITLLISFINQVNKKYGPGVLVPLLLGRYRNPKEEERIFMFMDLKSSTSTAEDLGHLKYSSFIRDCFMDINHVLLPFRAQVYQYVGDEIVVTWMEDEGLKGNFCIHFYFACQMQFRERAEYYRTNYGLLPNFKAGVHSGKVTAVEIGEVKRDIAYHGDTLNTAARIQSVCNEYNKSFLVSEYLFKKLGENQNIKSESLGAILLKGKAEKVGLVSIEW
;
A
#
# COMPACT_ATOMS: atom_id res chain seq x y z
N MET A 1 -23.23 11.19 -13.86
CA MET A 1 -22.51 11.13 -12.56
C MET A 1 -22.14 9.68 -12.26
N SER A 2 -20.94 9.26 -12.60
CA SER A 2 -20.42 7.92 -12.27
C SER A 2 -20.12 7.92 -10.78
N LYS A 3 -20.80 7.07 -9.99
CA LYS A 3 -20.47 6.81 -8.60
C LYS A 3 -19.03 6.30 -8.56
N THR A 4 -18.08 7.17 -8.24
CA THR A 4 -16.72 6.77 -7.92
C THR A 4 -16.79 5.74 -6.80
N PHE A 5 -16.08 4.64 -6.95
CA PHE A 5 -16.09 3.51 -6.01
C PHE A 5 -15.59 4.03 -4.64
N THR A 6 -16.50 4.40 -3.75
CA THR A 6 -16.23 4.98 -2.42
C THR A 6 -15.43 4.05 -1.49
N TYR A 7 -15.29 2.75 -1.87
CA TYR A 7 -14.54 1.76 -1.12
C TYR A 7 -13.03 2.03 -1.10
N THR A 8 -12.45 2.40 -2.24
CA THR A 8 -11.00 2.70 -2.34
C THR A 8 -10.59 3.88 -1.49
N THR A 9 -11.38 4.93 -1.51
CA THR A 9 -11.14 6.16 -0.73
C THR A 9 -11.20 5.92 0.76
N ARG A 10 -12.22 5.19 1.24
CA ARG A 10 -12.35 4.83 2.66
C ARG A 10 -11.22 3.91 3.12
N ALA A 11 -10.85 2.90 2.33
CA ALA A 11 -9.75 2.02 2.65
C ALA A 11 -8.42 2.79 2.80
N GLN A 12 -8.17 3.77 1.95
CA GLN A 12 -7.00 4.65 2.05
C GLN A 12 -7.04 5.54 3.29
N GLU A 13 -8.19 6.13 3.65
CA GLU A 13 -8.36 6.92 4.88
C GLU A 13 -8.04 6.10 6.14
N TYR A 14 -8.59 4.88 6.24
CA TYR A 14 -8.32 4.00 7.37
C TYR A 14 -6.87 3.56 7.42
N THR A 15 -6.26 3.25 6.26
CA THR A 15 -4.85 2.85 6.18
C THR A 15 -3.93 3.98 6.61
N ALA A 16 -4.24 5.23 6.24
CA ALA A 16 -3.49 6.40 6.64
C ALA A 16 -3.55 6.66 8.16
N ARG A 17 -4.76 6.55 8.72
CA ARG A 17 -4.98 6.86 10.15
C ARG A 17 -4.53 5.73 11.08
N PHE A 18 -4.69 4.47 10.65
CA PHE A 18 -4.42 3.28 11.45
C PHE A 18 -3.70 2.20 10.62
N PRO A 19 -2.44 2.41 10.20
CA PRO A 19 -1.76 1.51 9.27
C PRO A 19 -1.63 0.07 9.79
N VAL A 20 -1.36 -0.09 11.09
CA VAL A 20 -1.27 -1.41 11.74
C VAL A 20 -2.63 -2.11 11.71
N LEU A 21 -3.67 -1.42 12.18
CA LEU A 21 -5.02 -2.00 12.26
C LEU A 21 -5.58 -2.35 10.88
N THR A 22 -5.33 -1.51 9.87
CA THR A 22 -5.77 -1.80 8.49
C THR A 22 -5.04 -3.01 7.91
N TYR A 23 -3.73 -3.11 8.13
CA TYR A 23 -2.96 -4.26 7.69
C TYR A 23 -3.44 -5.54 8.38
N VAL A 24 -3.56 -5.52 9.71
CA VAL A 24 -4.07 -6.64 10.51
C VAL A 24 -5.49 -7.00 10.13
N GLY A 25 -6.37 -6.01 9.96
CA GLY A 25 -7.75 -6.23 9.52
C GLY A 25 -7.85 -6.89 8.14
N THR A 26 -6.97 -6.52 7.21
CA THR A 26 -6.88 -7.17 5.90
C THR A 26 -6.43 -8.63 6.04
N GLN A 27 -5.46 -8.92 6.90
CA GLN A 27 -5.04 -10.30 7.18
C GLN A 27 -6.16 -11.09 7.85
N ILE A 28 -6.88 -10.52 8.82
CA ILE A 28 -8.05 -11.14 9.44
C ILE A 28 -9.09 -11.55 8.39
N ASN A 29 -9.42 -10.66 7.45
CA ASN A 29 -10.38 -10.98 6.39
C ASN A 29 -9.90 -12.14 5.51
N PHE A 30 -8.62 -12.18 5.10
CA PHE A 30 -8.08 -13.30 4.34
C PHE A 30 -8.16 -14.62 5.10
N TRP A 31 -7.81 -14.62 6.39
CA TRP A 31 -7.83 -15.82 7.20
C TRP A 31 -9.24 -16.28 7.58
N ILE A 32 -10.20 -15.36 7.74
CA ILE A 32 -11.63 -15.72 7.89
C ILE A 32 -12.11 -16.45 6.64
N ILE A 33 -11.85 -15.91 5.45
CA ILE A 33 -12.25 -16.54 4.18
C ILE A 33 -11.60 -17.93 4.04
N ALA A 34 -10.31 -18.04 4.35
CA ALA A 34 -9.60 -19.31 4.30
C ALA A 34 -10.17 -20.34 5.26
N ASN A 35 -10.45 -19.95 6.51
CA ASN A 35 -11.02 -20.87 7.51
C ASN A 35 -12.46 -21.29 7.15
N ILE A 36 -13.28 -20.38 6.63
CA ILE A 36 -14.62 -20.73 6.12
C ILE A 36 -14.50 -21.74 4.98
N LEU A 37 -13.59 -21.51 4.03
CA LEU A 37 -13.41 -22.38 2.87
C LEU A 37 -13.00 -23.81 3.29
N VAL A 38 -12.01 -23.99 4.15
CA VAL A 38 -11.60 -25.32 4.61
C VAL A 38 -12.70 -25.99 5.44
N SER A 39 -13.42 -25.21 6.25
CA SER A 39 -14.54 -25.74 7.04
C SER A 39 -15.70 -26.24 6.16
N LEU A 40 -15.99 -25.52 5.07
CA LEU A 40 -16.96 -25.97 4.08
C LEU A 40 -16.50 -27.23 3.35
N ILE A 41 -15.23 -27.31 2.96
CA ILE A 41 -14.66 -28.50 2.31
C ILE A 41 -14.82 -29.71 3.23
N ILE A 42 -14.43 -29.58 4.50
CA ILE A 42 -14.52 -30.66 5.48
C ILE A 42 -15.99 -31.05 5.73
N HIS A 43 -16.88 -30.05 5.83
CA HIS A 43 -18.30 -30.29 6.04
C HIS A 43 -18.94 -31.05 4.88
N PHE A 44 -18.74 -30.60 3.64
CA PHE A 44 -19.29 -31.31 2.47
C PHE A 44 -18.66 -32.70 2.32
N HIS A 45 -17.35 -32.85 2.58
CA HIS A 45 -16.72 -34.16 2.60
C HIS A 45 -17.37 -35.09 3.66
N SER A 46 -17.64 -34.58 4.85
CA SER A 46 -18.31 -35.36 5.90
C SER A 46 -19.76 -35.77 5.53
N LEU A 47 -20.50 -34.90 4.82
CA LEU A 47 -21.80 -35.22 4.29
C LEU A 47 -21.76 -36.34 3.22
N ILE A 48 -20.77 -36.29 2.34
CA ILE A 48 -20.58 -37.36 1.32
C ILE A 48 -20.31 -38.70 2.00
N ILE A 49 -19.48 -38.74 3.02
CA ILE A 49 -19.21 -39.98 3.79
C ILE A 49 -20.44 -40.43 4.55
N SER A 50 -21.17 -39.49 5.17
CA SER A 50 -22.43 -39.79 5.88
C SER A 50 -23.44 -40.47 4.98
N GLU A 51 -23.62 -39.96 3.76
CA GLU A 51 -24.54 -40.56 2.77
C GLU A 51 -24.05 -41.93 2.33
N ALA A 52 -22.75 -42.10 2.11
CA ALA A 52 -22.19 -43.37 1.66
C ALA A 52 -22.18 -44.46 2.75
N THR A 53 -22.08 -44.12 4.02
CA THR A 53 -21.91 -45.05 5.14
C THR A 53 -23.14 -45.20 6.04
N GLY A 54 -24.14 -44.32 5.90
CA GLY A 54 -25.29 -44.24 6.78
C GLY A 54 -25.02 -43.67 8.18
N VAL A 55 -23.81 -43.21 8.44
CA VAL A 55 -23.41 -42.57 9.73
C VAL A 55 -23.88 -41.14 9.75
N GLN A 56 -24.73 -40.77 10.70
CA GLN A 56 -25.18 -39.37 10.82
C GLN A 56 -24.08 -38.44 11.28
N VAL A 57 -23.87 -37.34 10.53
CA VAL A 57 -23.00 -36.25 10.91
C VAL A 57 -23.75 -35.28 11.82
N SER A 58 -23.28 -35.08 13.03
CA SER A 58 -23.82 -34.10 13.96
C SER A 58 -23.05 -32.78 13.81
N GLY A 59 -23.73 -31.69 13.49
CA GLY A 59 -23.17 -30.36 13.46
C GLY A 59 -23.84 -29.48 12.40
N GLY A 60 -24.50 -28.40 12.86
CA GLY A 60 -25.12 -27.45 11.98
C GLY A 60 -24.10 -26.57 11.25
N LEU A 61 -24.35 -26.30 9.98
CA LEU A 61 -23.48 -25.44 9.15
C LEU A 61 -23.16 -24.07 9.85
N GLY A 62 -24.15 -23.51 10.57
CA GLY A 62 -23.97 -22.24 11.28
C GLY A 62 -22.88 -22.29 12.37
N SER A 63 -22.85 -23.39 13.15
CA SER A 63 -21.83 -23.58 14.21
C SER A 63 -20.44 -23.71 13.60
N ILE A 64 -20.31 -24.43 12.50
CA ILE A 64 -19.05 -24.63 11.78
C ILE A 64 -18.51 -23.29 11.24
N ILE A 65 -19.38 -22.49 10.63
CA ILE A 65 -18.99 -21.15 10.13
C ILE A 65 -18.60 -20.22 11.29
N MET A 66 -19.32 -20.24 12.42
CA MET A 66 -18.99 -19.41 13.57
C MET A 66 -17.60 -19.75 14.13
N VAL A 67 -17.28 -21.02 14.26
CA VAL A 67 -15.95 -21.49 14.70
C VAL A 67 -14.89 -21.07 13.68
N ALA A 68 -15.13 -21.22 12.40
CA ALA A 68 -14.21 -20.80 11.34
C ALA A 68 -13.91 -19.31 11.38
N ILE A 69 -14.90 -18.46 11.65
CA ILE A 69 -14.72 -17.01 11.82
C ILE A 69 -13.83 -16.71 13.03
N LEU A 70 -14.09 -17.32 14.18
CA LEU A 70 -13.29 -17.11 15.38
C LEU A 70 -11.82 -17.49 15.19
N PHE A 71 -11.57 -18.65 14.56
CA PHE A 71 -10.21 -19.07 14.19
C PHE A 71 -9.57 -18.13 13.18
N GLY A 72 -10.31 -17.69 12.18
CA GLY A 72 -9.84 -16.73 11.19
C GLY A 72 -9.43 -15.39 11.81
N ILE A 73 -10.16 -14.90 12.80
CA ILE A 73 -9.82 -13.69 13.55
C ILE A 73 -8.52 -13.91 14.35
N LEU A 74 -8.43 -14.99 15.11
CA LEU A 74 -7.25 -15.29 15.93
C LEU A 74 -5.99 -15.44 15.08
N GLN A 75 -6.06 -16.26 14.03
CA GLN A 75 -4.95 -16.53 13.12
C GLN A 75 -4.56 -15.29 12.34
N GLY A 76 -5.53 -14.56 11.80
CA GLY A 76 -5.31 -13.34 11.03
C GLY A 76 -4.72 -12.21 11.88
N ALA A 77 -5.16 -12.05 13.12
CA ALA A 77 -4.59 -11.09 14.06
C ALA A 77 -3.12 -11.44 14.38
N THR A 78 -2.87 -12.68 14.79
CA THR A 78 -1.52 -13.14 15.16
C THR A 78 -0.53 -12.99 14.01
N LEU A 79 -0.88 -13.51 12.81
CA LEU A 79 -0.02 -13.44 11.63
C LEU A 79 0.08 -12.01 11.09
N GLY A 80 -0.99 -11.23 11.18
CA GLY A 80 -1.00 -9.83 10.75
C GLY A 80 -0.04 -8.98 11.58
N PHE A 81 -0.09 -9.06 12.90
CA PHE A 81 0.85 -8.37 13.79
C PHE A 81 2.28 -8.83 13.56
N THR A 82 2.53 -10.14 13.55
CA THR A 82 3.87 -10.69 13.35
C THR A 82 4.48 -10.25 12.04
N THR A 83 3.73 -10.35 10.95
CA THR A 83 4.20 -9.97 9.61
C THR A 83 4.44 -8.46 9.49
N TYR A 84 3.58 -7.64 10.10
CA TYR A 84 3.77 -6.18 10.13
C TYR A 84 5.07 -5.79 10.83
N PHE A 85 5.35 -6.38 12.00
CA PHE A 85 6.59 -6.11 12.74
C PHE A 85 7.84 -6.62 12.01
N ILE A 86 7.78 -7.81 11.39
CA ILE A 86 8.86 -8.34 10.55
C ILE A 86 9.15 -7.36 9.40
N ASP A 87 8.13 -6.90 8.69
CA ASP A 87 8.30 -5.94 7.61
C ASP A 87 8.94 -4.63 8.11
N LYS A 88 8.46 -4.09 9.22
CA LYS A 88 8.99 -2.84 9.77
C LYS A 88 10.45 -2.95 10.23
N THR A 89 10.83 -4.08 10.83
CA THR A 89 12.14 -4.27 11.47
C THR A 89 13.21 -4.75 10.49
N PHE A 90 12.86 -5.68 9.59
CA PHE A 90 13.84 -6.40 8.77
C PHE A 90 13.85 -5.97 7.31
N PHE A 91 12.80 -5.31 6.79
CA PHE A 91 12.71 -4.95 5.36
C PHE A 91 13.91 -4.15 4.85
N ARG A 92 14.46 -3.25 5.65
CA ARG A 92 15.62 -2.42 5.28
C ARG A 92 16.95 -3.18 5.24
N LYS A 93 17.07 -4.32 5.93
CA LYS A 93 18.34 -5.01 6.19
C LYS A 93 18.50 -6.35 5.49
N GLN A 94 17.42 -6.93 4.95
CA GLN A 94 17.42 -8.28 4.42
C GLN A 94 17.00 -8.34 2.95
N SER A 95 17.53 -9.35 2.22
CA SER A 95 17.09 -9.63 0.85
C SER A 95 15.62 -10.09 0.83
N LEU A 96 14.93 -9.84 -0.27
CA LEU A 96 13.52 -10.22 -0.45
C LEU A 96 13.29 -11.73 -0.18
N GLY A 97 14.20 -12.60 -0.66
CA GLY A 97 14.09 -14.03 -0.44
C GLY A 97 14.17 -14.43 1.04
N ARG A 98 15.09 -13.83 1.82
CA ARG A 98 15.18 -14.06 3.27
C ARG A 98 13.93 -13.57 4.01
N LEU A 99 13.37 -12.44 3.59
CA LEU A 99 12.14 -11.90 4.18
C LEU A 99 10.95 -12.83 3.93
N ILE A 100 10.81 -13.37 2.70
CA ILE A 100 9.76 -14.35 2.37
C ILE A 100 9.94 -15.62 3.20
N LEU A 101 11.17 -16.14 3.29
CA LEU A 101 11.47 -17.33 4.08
C LEU A 101 11.14 -17.14 5.58
N LEU A 102 11.53 -15.99 6.16
CA LEU A 102 11.23 -15.66 7.56
C LEU A 102 9.72 -15.60 7.81
N LYS A 103 8.95 -14.99 6.90
CA LYS A 103 7.49 -14.94 6.99
C LYS A 103 6.84 -16.31 6.85
N ALA A 104 7.32 -17.13 5.91
CA ALA A 104 6.83 -18.49 5.74
C ALA A 104 7.11 -19.34 6.99
N LEU A 105 8.30 -19.23 7.57
CA LEU A 105 8.67 -19.94 8.78
C LEU A 105 7.83 -19.52 9.99
N THR A 106 7.65 -18.20 10.20
CA THR A 106 6.79 -17.70 11.29
C THR A 106 5.34 -18.11 11.10
N SER A 107 4.83 -18.10 9.87
CA SER A 107 3.47 -18.58 9.54
C SER A 107 3.32 -20.07 9.85
N LEU A 108 4.31 -20.88 9.48
CA LEU A 108 4.31 -22.32 9.76
C LEU A 108 4.33 -22.61 11.28
N ILE A 109 5.20 -21.94 12.02
CA ILE A 109 5.28 -22.08 13.50
C ILE A 109 3.95 -21.69 14.14
N THR A 110 3.35 -20.57 13.70
CA THR A 110 2.05 -20.11 14.22
C THR A 110 0.95 -21.13 13.90
N LEU A 111 0.95 -21.71 12.70
CA LEU A 111 0.01 -22.74 12.31
C LEU A 111 0.14 -23.98 13.20
N ILE A 112 1.35 -24.50 13.39
CA ILE A 112 1.61 -25.68 14.25
C ILE A 112 1.12 -25.41 15.67
N LEU A 113 1.40 -24.21 16.21
CA LEU A 113 0.95 -23.81 17.52
C LEU A 113 -0.59 -23.77 17.63
N ILE A 114 -1.26 -23.21 16.65
CA ILE A 114 -2.73 -23.17 16.59
C ILE A 114 -3.31 -24.58 16.52
N LEU A 115 -2.76 -25.47 15.68
CA LEU A 115 -3.21 -26.85 15.59
C LEU A 115 -2.97 -27.64 16.88
N PHE A 116 -1.85 -27.37 17.56
CA PHE A 116 -1.57 -27.94 18.88
C PHE A 116 -2.61 -27.49 19.92
N VAL A 117 -2.88 -26.20 20.00
CA VAL A 117 -3.91 -25.65 20.92
C VAL A 117 -5.29 -26.21 20.56
N MET A 118 -5.62 -26.33 19.27
CA MET A 118 -6.85 -26.95 18.82
C MET A 118 -7.01 -28.39 19.33
N ARG A 119 -5.96 -29.20 19.19
CA ARG A 119 -5.98 -30.62 19.57
C ARG A 119 -6.07 -30.78 21.09
N PHE A 120 -5.10 -30.21 21.82
CA PHE A 120 -4.90 -30.54 23.23
C PHE A 120 -5.69 -29.65 24.21
N VAL A 121 -6.02 -28.42 23.81
CA VAL A 121 -6.74 -27.50 24.71
C VAL A 121 -8.22 -27.41 24.35
N LEU A 122 -8.57 -27.20 23.09
CA LEU A 122 -9.97 -26.95 22.71
C LEU A 122 -10.73 -28.25 22.46
N PHE A 123 -10.17 -29.20 21.71
CA PHE A 123 -10.89 -30.41 21.36
C PHE A 123 -11.06 -31.31 22.57
N ASP A 124 -10.01 -31.71 23.23
CA ASP A 124 -10.06 -32.66 24.34
C ASP A 124 -10.75 -32.10 25.59
N SER A 125 -10.57 -30.77 25.87
CA SER A 125 -11.12 -30.17 27.09
C SER A 125 -12.53 -29.61 26.93
N LEU A 126 -12.92 -29.16 25.71
CA LEU A 126 -14.18 -28.44 25.49
C LEU A 126 -15.11 -29.14 24.49
N ILE A 127 -14.59 -29.54 23.32
CA ILE A 127 -15.42 -30.03 22.21
C ILE A 127 -15.81 -31.48 22.42
N ALA A 128 -14.86 -32.36 22.69
CA ALA A 128 -15.08 -33.79 22.85
C ALA A 128 -16.03 -34.13 23.98
N PRO A 129 -15.91 -33.55 25.21
CA PRO A 129 -16.87 -33.78 26.28
C PRO A 129 -18.28 -33.25 25.98
N THR A 130 -18.37 -32.10 25.31
CA THR A 130 -19.65 -31.43 24.98
C THR A 130 -20.43 -32.16 23.89
N LEU A 131 -19.74 -32.59 22.84
CA LEU A 131 -20.34 -33.24 21.68
C LEU A 131 -20.32 -34.77 21.75
N LYS A 132 -19.68 -35.36 22.76
CA LYS A 132 -19.43 -36.80 22.92
C LYS A 132 -18.81 -37.44 21.68
N ILE A 133 -17.88 -36.71 21.05
CA ILE A 133 -17.14 -37.15 19.86
C ILE A 133 -15.75 -37.57 20.29
N THR A 134 -15.31 -38.75 19.88
CA THR A 134 -13.93 -39.21 20.03
C THR A 134 -13.28 -39.32 18.67
N MET A 135 -12.10 -38.78 18.52
CA MET A 135 -11.28 -38.96 17.31
C MET A 135 -10.07 -39.84 17.66
N SER A 136 -9.79 -40.82 16.84
CA SER A 136 -8.55 -41.64 16.98
C SER A 136 -7.32 -40.76 16.69
N ASP A 137 -6.16 -41.15 17.25
CA ASP A 137 -4.91 -40.46 16.96
C ASP A 137 -4.57 -40.45 15.47
N GLN A 138 -4.91 -41.55 14.76
CA GLN A 138 -4.72 -41.66 13.33
C GLN A 138 -5.61 -40.68 12.54
N SER A 139 -6.85 -40.46 12.98
CA SER A 139 -7.74 -39.45 12.38
C SER A 139 -7.19 -38.03 12.57
N TRP A 140 -6.57 -37.77 13.73
CA TRP A 140 -5.89 -36.51 13.99
C TRP A 140 -4.67 -36.30 13.13
N GLU A 141 -3.90 -37.34 12.87
CA GLU A 141 -2.72 -37.29 11.99
C GLU A 141 -3.13 -36.94 10.55
N TYR A 142 -4.17 -37.57 10.03
CA TYR A 142 -4.67 -37.24 8.68
C TYR A 142 -5.25 -35.83 8.60
N LEU A 143 -5.98 -35.37 9.62
CA LEU A 143 -6.47 -34.00 9.69
C LEU A 143 -5.32 -33.00 9.76
N PHE A 144 -4.29 -33.28 10.51
CA PHE A 144 -3.09 -32.45 10.60
C PHE A 144 -2.40 -32.32 9.24
N TYR A 145 -2.19 -33.40 8.49
CA TYR A 145 -1.59 -33.35 7.15
C TYR A 145 -2.49 -32.58 6.18
N LEU A 146 -3.79 -32.77 6.21
CA LEU A 146 -4.73 -32.04 5.37
C LEU A 146 -4.65 -30.53 5.65
N LEU A 147 -4.71 -30.12 6.91
CA LEU A 147 -4.64 -28.72 7.29
C LEU A 147 -3.25 -28.11 7.00
N LEU A 148 -2.17 -28.87 7.18
CA LEU A 148 -0.83 -28.44 6.87
C LEU A 148 -0.69 -28.12 5.37
N ILE A 149 -1.15 -29.02 4.50
CA ILE A 149 -1.12 -28.82 3.04
C ILE A 149 -1.98 -27.61 2.66
N TYR A 150 -3.21 -27.57 3.15
CA TYR A 150 -4.14 -26.50 2.85
C TYR A 150 -3.60 -25.12 3.26
N TYR A 151 -3.19 -24.96 4.51
CA TYR A 151 -2.71 -23.68 5.02
C TYR A 151 -1.35 -23.28 4.44
N SER A 152 -0.50 -24.22 4.07
CA SER A 152 0.73 -23.91 3.32
C SER A 152 0.40 -23.27 1.98
N PHE A 153 -0.56 -23.82 1.23
CA PHE A 153 -1.02 -23.24 -0.03
C PHE A 153 -1.66 -21.87 0.17
N ILE A 154 -2.55 -21.72 1.15
CA ILE A 154 -3.20 -20.43 1.45
C ILE A 154 -2.19 -19.37 1.88
N THR A 155 -1.18 -19.73 2.67
CA THR A 155 -0.11 -18.81 3.07
C THR A 155 0.66 -18.28 1.85
N LEU A 156 0.99 -19.15 0.90
CA LEU A 156 1.63 -18.73 -0.36
C LEU A 156 0.72 -17.78 -1.16
N LEU A 157 -0.56 -18.10 -1.27
CA LEU A 157 -1.53 -17.27 -1.99
C LEU A 157 -1.69 -15.88 -1.34
N ILE A 158 -1.86 -15.81 -0.02
CA ILE A 158 -1.96 -14.55 0.72
C ILE A 158 -0.65 -13.75 0.59
N SER A 159 0.50 -14.41 0.68
CA SER A 159 1.81 -13.77 0.50
C SER A 159 1.97 -13.18 -0.91
N PHE A 160 1.51 -13.88 -1.93
CA PHE A 160 1.49 -13.40 -3.30
C PHE A 160 0.59 -12.16 -3.45
N ILE A 161 -0.66 -12.22 -2.95
CA ILE A 161 -1.58 -11.08 -2.97
C ILE A 161 -0.97 -9.86 -2.25
N ASN A 162 -0.36 -10.06 -1.09
CA ASN A 162 0.30 -9.00 -0.35
C ASN A 162 1.47 -8.39 -1.13
N GLN A 163 2.23 -9.20 -1.87
CA GLN A 163 3.33 -8.71 -2.71
C GLN A 163 2.84 -7.91 -3.91
N VAL A 164 1.75 -8.34 -4.55
CA VAL A 164 1.09 -7.59 -5.62
C VAL A 164 0.58 -6.24 -5.08
N ASN A 165 -0.08 -6.24 -3.92
CA ASN A 165 -0.54 -5.00 -3.28
C ASN A 165 0.61 -4.03 -2.94
N LYS A 166 1.78 -4.55 -2.53
CA LYS A 166 2.97 -3.71 -2.30
C LYS A 166 3.52 -3.10 -3.59
N LYS A 167 3.43 -3.82 -4.71
CA LYS A 167 3.92 -3.33 -6.00
C LYS A 167 3.03 -2.23 -6.59
N TYR A 168 1.72 -2.39 -6.53
CA TYR A 168 0.76 -1.48 -7.16
C TYR A 168 0.16 -0.44 -6.19
N GLY A 169 0.43 -0.58 -4.91
CA GLY A 169 -0.16 0.26 -3.86
C GLY A 169 -1.54 -0.22 -3.38
N PRO A 170 -1.96 0.23 -2.19
CA PRO A 170 -3.24 -0.16 -1.60
C PRO A 170 -4.42 0.37 -2.44
N GLY A 171 -5.41 -0.50 -2.68
CA GLY A 171 -6.63 -0.16 -3.40
C GLY A 171 -6.55 -0.21 -4.93
N VAL A 172 -5.38 -0.51 -5.52
CA VAL A 172 -5.19 -0.58 -6.99
C VAL A 172 -5.51 -1.97 -7.55
N LEU A 173 -5.27 -3.03 -6.77
CA LEU A 173 -5.42 -4.41 -7.24
C LEU A 173 -6.85 -4.73 -7.71
N VAL A 174 -7.86 -4.37 -6.94
CA VAL A 174 -9.27 -4.69 -7.30
C VAL A 174 -9.71 -3.98 -8.58
N PRO A 175 -9.51 -2.66 -8.76
CA PRO A 175 -9.76 -1.99 -10.03
C PRO A 175 -9.02 -2.61 -11.22
N LEU A 176 -7.76 -3.04 -11.01
CA LEU A 176 -6.96 -3.68 -12.05
C LEU A 176 -7.55 -5.05 -12.46
N LEU A 177 -7.91 -5.89 -11.49
CA LEU A 177 -8.54 -7.19 -11.73
C LEU A 177 -9.91 -7.04 -12.44
N LEU A 178 -10.63 -5.96 -12.15
CA LEU A 178 -11.90 -5.64 -12.81
C LEU A 178 -11.71 -4.96 -14.18
N GLY A 179 -10.48 -4.83 -14.66
CA GLY A 179 -10.16 -4.27 -15.97
C GLY A 179 -10.42 -2.77 -16.11
N ARG A 180 -10.38 -2.00 -15.00
CA ARG A 180 -10.72 -0.56 -14.99
C ARG A 180 -9.92 0.25 -16.00
N TYR A 181 -8.66 -0.09 -16.23
CA TYR A 181 -7.74 0.64 -17.11
C TYR A 181 -7.46 -0.08 -18.43
N ARG A 182 -8.19 -1.16 -18.74
CA ARG A 182 -8.03 -1.90 -20.01
C ARG A 182 -8.36 -1.02 -21.21
N ASN A 183 -9.38 -0.17 -21.08
CA ASN A 183 -9.72 0.85 -22.06
C ASN A 183 -9.31 2.23 -21.52
N PRO A 184 -8.86 3.16 -22.38
CA PRO A 184 -8.53 4.53 -21.99
C PRO A 184 -9.69 5.20 -21.23
N LYS A 185 -9.39 5.82 -20.11
CA LYS A 185 -10.36 6.50 -19.28
C LYS A 185 -9.88 7.89 -18.88
N GLU A 186 -10.72 8.90 -19.07
CA GLU A 186 -10.43 10.23 -18.56
C GLU A 186 -10.63 10.31 -17.05
N GLU A 187 -9.66 10.92 -16.38
CA GLU A 187 -9.67 11.21 -14.95
C GLU A 187 -9.16 12.63 -14.71
N GLU A 188 -9.70 13.31 -13.72
CA GLU A 188 -9.12 14.56 -13.23
C GLU A 188 -8.14 14.24 -12.10
N ARG A 189 -6.89 14.66 -12.29
CA ARG A 189 -5.79 14.34 -11.37
C ARG A 189 -4.91 15.53 -11.09
N ILE A 190 -4.29 15.51 -9.92
CA ILE A 190 -3.18 16.39 -9.56
C ILE A 190 -1.89 15.60 -9.71
N PHE A 191 -0.87 16.21 -10.34
CA PHE A 191 0.48 15.68 -10.42
C PHE A 191 1.46 16.63 -9.76
N MET A 192 2.35 16.08 -8.94
CA MET A 192 3.49 16.75 -8.33
C MET A 192 4.77 16.06 -8.78
N PHE A 193 5.64 16.83 -9.42
CA PHE A 193 7.00 16.44 -9.73
C PHE A 193 7.90 17.00 -8.63
N MET A 194 8.61 16.13 -7.93
CA MET A 194 9.57 16.49 -6.88
C MET A 194 10.95 16.00 -7.29
N ASP A 195 11.90 16.92 -7.37
CA ASP A 195 13.26 16.66 -7.84
C ASP A 195 14.29 17.18 -6.84
N LEU A 196 15.40 16.48 -6.67
CA LEU A 196 16.45 16.83 -5.73
C LEU A 196 17.20 18.07 -6.21
N LYS A 197 17.29 19.09 -5.38
CA LYS A 197 18.09 20.29 -5.68
C LYS A 197 19.58 19.94 -5.69
N SER A 198 20.31 20.41 -6.71
CA SER A 198 21.75 20.18 -6.87
C SER A 198 22.15 18.69 -6.92
N SER A 199 21.35 17.87 -7.54
CA SER A 199 21.56 16.42 -7.62
C SER A 199 22.89 16.03 -8.25
N THR A 200 23.32 16.74 -9.31
CA THR A 200 24.58 16.47 -10.02
C THR A 200 25.78 16.67 -9.10
N SER A 201 25.89 17.82 -8.44
CA SER A 201 27.00 18.07 -7.49
C SER A 201 26.95 17.12 -6.30
N THR A 202 25.77 16.82 -5.78
CA THR A 202 25.60 15.83 -4.71
C THR A 202 26.07 14.43 -5.14
N ALA A 203 25.81 14.04 -6.39
CA ALA A 203 26.27 12.76 -6.93
C ALA A 203 27.81 12.72 -7.11
N GLU A 204 28.41 13.82 -7.53
CA GLU A 204 29.87 13.97 -7.64
C GLU A 204 30.54 13.89 -6.26
N ASP A 205 29.99 14.58 -5.25
CA ASP A 205 30.53 14.61 -3.88
C ASP A 205 30.41 13.26 -3.15
N LEU A 206 29.29 12.56 -3.31
CA LEU A 206 29.02 11.29 -2.63
C LEU A 206 29.58 10.07 -3.37
N GLY A 207 29.76 10.15 -4.67
CA GLY A 207 30.02 9.01 -5.55
C GLY A 207 28.80 8.11 -5.74
N HIS A 208 28.81 7.31 -6.79
CA HIS A 208 27.61 6.60 -7.30
C HIS A 208 26.88 5.73 -6.26
N LEU A 209 27.62 4.95 -5.46
CA LEU A 209 26.99 3.99 -4.51
C LEU A 209 26.34 4.71 -3.32
N LYS A 210 27.04 5.72 -2.79
CA LYS A 210 26.55 6.48 -1.65
C LYS A 210 25.40 7.40 -2.06
N TYR A 211 25.46 7.99 -3.26
CA TYR A 211 24.37 8.76 -3.86
C TYR A 211 23.12 7.91 -4.08
N SER A 212 23.25 6.70 -4.65
CA SER A 212 22.11 5.79 -4.81
C SER A 212 21.48 5.41 -3.47
N SER A 213 22.30 5.22 -2.42
CA SER A 213 21.81 4.96 -1.06
C SER A 213 21.09 6.17 -0.48
N PHE A 214 21.60 7.38 -0.72
CA PHE A 214 20.99 8.64 -0.32
C PHE A 214 19.61 8.84 -0.97
N ILE A 215 19.50 8.68 -2.30
CA ILE A 215 18.23 8.79 -3.03
C ILE A 215 17.21 7.75 -2.53
N ARG A 216 17.64 6.50 -2.34
CA ARG A 216 16.79 5.46 -1.76
C ARG A 216 16.23 5.88 -0.40
N ASP A 217 17.06 6.42 0.48
CA ASP A 217 16.64 6.82 1.82
C ASP A 217 15.71 8.04 1.78
N CYS A 218 15.95 9.00 0.86
CA CYS A 218 15.04 10.12 0.60
C CYS A 218 13.66 9.62 0.16
N PHE A 219 13.61 8.72 -0.82
CA PHE A 219 12.34 8.19 -1.30
C PHE A 219 11.61 7.34 -0.24
N MET A 220 12.35 6.63 0.62
CA MET A 220 11.72 5.94 1.75
C MET A 220 11.07 6.90 2.74
N ASP A 221 11.68 8.05 3.01
CA ASP A 221 11.11 9.08 3.88
C ASP A 221 9.89 9.75 3.25
N ILE A 222 9.94 10.07 1.95
CA ILE A 222 8.76 10.55 1.21
C ILE A 222 7.63 9.51 1.26
N ASN A 223 7.93 8.22 1.10
CA ASN A 223 6.94 7.15 1.16
C ASN A 223 6.24 7.05 2.53
N HIS A 224 6.89 7.38 3.64
CA HIS A 224 6.25 7.42 4.95
C HIS A 224 5.16 8.50 5.04
N VAL A 225 5.25 9.55 4.21
CA VAL A 225 4.33 10.68 4.20
C VAL A 225 3.15 10.46 3.22
N LEU A 226 3.24 9.53 2.27
CA LEU A 226 2.21 9.34 1.23
C LEU A 226 0.81 9.10 1.79
N LEU A 227 0.68 8.12 2.69
CA LEU A 227 -0.64 7.65 3.15
C LEU A 227 -1.47 8.71 3.88
N PRO A 228 -0.93 9.50 4.83
CA PRO A 228 -1.68 10.55 5.49
C PRO A 228 -2.29 11.59 4.54
N PHE A 229 -1.64 11.84 3.41
CA PHE A 229 -2.07 12.80 2.40
C PHE A 229 -2.75 12.14 1.19
N ARG A 230 -3.04 10.83 1.25
CA ARG A 230 -3.67 10.06 0.15
C ARG A 230 -2.92 10.15 -1.18
N ALA A 231 -1.64 10.42 -1.09
CA ALA A 231 -0.75 10.52 -2.23
C ALA A 231 -0.43 9.12 -2.78
N GLN A 232 -0.29 9.02 -4.09
CA GLN A 232 0.11 7.82 -4.79
C GLN A 232 1.38 8.11 -5.57
N VAL A 233 2.37 7.23 -5.48
CA VAL A 233 3.54 7.33 -6.36
C VAL A 233 3.13 6.88 -7.76
N TYR A 234 3.41 7.71 -8.75
CA TYR A 234 3.28 7.35 -10.14
C TYR A 234 4.57 6.74 -10.67
N GLN A 235 5.69 7.44 -10.51
CA GLN A 235 7.00 6.96 -10.99
C GLN A 235 8.15 7.46 -10.12
N TYR A 236 9.26 6.72 -10.16
CA TYR A 236 10.59 7.15 -9.71
C TYR A 236 11.49 7.24 -10.94
N VAL A 237 12.07 8.40 -11.20
CA VAL A 237 12.92 8.65 -12.37
C VAL A 237 14.23 9.29 -11.90
N GLY A 238 15.29 8.48 -11.73
CA GLY A 238 16.56 8.99 -11.19
C GLY A 238 16.40 9.52 -9.76
N ASP A 239 16.56 10.82 -9.59
CA ASP A 239 16.40 11.57 -8.34
C ASP A 239 15.05 12.30 -8.24
N GLU A 240 14.18 12.11 -9.24
CA GLU A 240 12.83 12.64 -9.28
C GLU A 240 11.80 11.60 -8.82
N ILE A 241 10.82 12.03 -8.04
CA ILE A 241 9.62 11.28 -7.72
C ILE A 241 8.39 12.01 -8.24
N VAL A 242 7.53 11.29 -8.97
CA VAL A 242 6.25 11.81 -9.44
C VAL A 242 5.13 11.25 -8.57
N VAL A 243 4.40 12.14 -7.94
CA VAL A 243 3.29 11.81 -7.04
C VAL A 243 1.99 12.31 -7.64
N THR A 244 0.91 11.57 -7.46
CA THR A 244 -0.40 11.91 -8.01
C THR A 244 -1.54 11.69 -7.02
N TRP A 245 -2.62 12.42 -7.22
CA TRP A 245 -3.90 12.29 -6.52
C TRP A 245 -5.05 12.27 -7.54
N MET A 246 -6.16 11.65 -7.18
CA MET A 246 -7.45 12.08 -7.74
C MET A 246 -7.68 13.53 -7.31
N GLU A 247 -8.22 14.37 -8.18
CA GLU A 247 -8.30 15.80 -7.92
C GLU A 247 -9.07 16.12 -6.64
N ASP A 248 -10.23 15.48 -6.43
CA ASP A 248 -11.07 15.64 -5.23
C ASP A 248 -10.32 15.24 -3.93
N GLU A 249 -9.47 14.22 -3.99
CA GLU A 249 -8.67 13.77 -2.84
C GLU A 249 -7.51 14.72 -2.54
N GLY A 250 -6.82 15.22 -3.56
CA GLY A 250 -5.68 16.12 -3.38
C GLY A 250 -6.09 17.52 -2.95
N LEU A 251 -7.30 17.98 -3.36
CA LEU A 251 -7.88 19.25 -2.92
C LEU A 251 -8.41 19.20 -1.49
N LYS A 252 -8.85 18.03 -1.01
CA LYS A 252 -9.39 17.88 0.34
C LYS A 252 -8.37 18.29 1.39
N GLY A 253 -8.69 19.35 2.14
CA GLY A 253 -7.77 19.90 3.15
C GLY A 253 -6.40 20.30 2.59
N ASN A 254 -6.34 20.64 1.30
CA ASN A 254 -5.13 21.04 0.60
C ASN A 254 -4.00 19.97 0.68
N PHE A 255 -4.36 18.68 0.65
CA PHE A 255 -3.42 17.57 0.83
C PHE A 255 -2.23 17.62 -0.13
N CYS A 256 -2.44 18.00 -1.39
CA CYS A 256 -1.35 18.11 -2.36
C CYS A 256 -0.31 19.20 -1.99
N ILE A 257 -0.71 20.22 -1.23
CA ILE A 257 0.19 21.26 -0.75
C ILE A 257 0.87 20.82 0.55
N HIS A 258 0.09 20.37 1.52
CA HIS A 258 0.61 19.95 2.81
C HIS A 258 1.57 18.76 2.71
N PHE A 259 1.40 17.89 1.72
CA PHE A 259 2.30 16.78 1.44
C PHE A 259 3.74 17.23 1.23
N TYR A 260 3.97 18.25 0.42
CA TYR A 260 5.32 18.77 0.18
C TYR A 260 6.00 19.22 1.48
N PHE A 261 5.29 19.99 2.30
CA PHE A 261 5.83 20.47 3.57
C PHE A 261 6.04 19.35 4.59
N ALA A 262 5.16 18.36 4.62
CA ALA A 262 5.33 17.19 5.46
C ALA A 262 6.56 16.37 5.05
N CYS A 263 6.89 16.27 3.76
CA CYS A 263 8.15 15.67 3.30
C CYS A 263 9.36 16.46 3.81
N GLN A 264 9.32 17.80 3.75
CA GLN A 264 10.38 18.64 4.28
C GLN A 264 10.55 18.47 5.80
N MET A 265 9.45 18.37 6.55
CA MET A 265 9.47 18.07 7.99
C MET A 265 10.09 16.71 8.27
N GLN A 266 9.72 15.67 7.54
CA GLN A 266 10.27 14.32 7.66
C GLN A 266 11.81 14.32 7.48
N PHE A 267 12.33 15.08 6.51
CA PHE A 267 13.78 15.24 6.32
C PHE A 267 14.43 15.96 7.50
N ARG A 268 13.79 17.00 8.05
CA ARG A 268 14.28 17.73 9.23
C ARG A 268 14.30 16.86 10.48
N GLU A 269 13.28 16.06 10.72
CA GLU A 269 13.22 15.09 11.83
C GLU A 269 14.36 14.07 11.77
N ARG A 270 14.80 13.72 10.55
CA ARG A 270 15.92 12.81 10.32
C ARG A 270 17.23 13.52 9.97
N ALA A 271 17.35 14.81 10.28
CA ALA A 271 18.51 15.61 9.91
C ALA A 271 19.85 15.05 10.44
N GLU A 272 19.88 14.54 11.67
CA GLU A 272 21.06 13.91 12.25
C GLU A 272 21.49 12.67 11.44
N TYR A 273 20.55 11.81 11.07
CA TYR A 273 20.80 10.64 10.23
C TYR A 273 21.43 11.03 8.89
N TYR A 274 20.86 12.02 8.20
CA TYR A 274 21.36 12.47 6.90
C TYR A 274 22.72 13.12 6.98
N ARG A 275 22.96 13.97 7.99
CA ARG A 275 24.27 14.60 8.21
C ARG A 275 25.34 13.58 8.54
N THR A 276 25.05 12.61 9.40
CA THR A 276 26.02 11.58 9.81
C THR A 276 26.38 10.65 8.65
N ASN A 277 25.40 10.21 7.84
CA ASN A 277 25.67 9.24 6.80
C ASN A 277 26.10 9.87 5.47
N TYR A 278 25.61 11.07 5.16
CA TYR A 278 25.78 11.69 3.85
C TYR A 278 26.43 13.08 3.88
N GLY A 279 26.52 13.72 5.04
CA GLY A 279 27.09 15.07 5.18
C GLY A 279 26.17 16.21 4.77
N LEU A 280 24.94 15.92 4.31
CA LEU A 280 24.01 16.93 3.79
C LEU A 280 22.57 16.59 4.18
N LEU A 281 21.67 17.58 4.07
CA LEU A 281 20.22 17.39 4.26
C LEU A 281 19.52 17.40 2.90
N PRO A 282 18.58 16.46 2.65
CA PRO A 282 17.80 16.46 1.41
C PRO A 282 17.00 17.75 1.23
N ASN A 283 17.05 18.31 0.02
CA ASN A 283 16.27 19.47 -0.36
C ASN A 283 15.63 19.22 -1.73
N PHE A 284 14.30 19.06 -1.74
CA PHE A 284 13.55 18.82 -2.96
C PHE A 284 12.81 20.09 -3.40
N LYS A 285 12.82 20.34 -4.70
CA LYS A 285 11.97 21.33 -5.35
C LYS A 285 10.77 20.62 -5.96
N ALA A 286 9.61 21.29 -6.03
CA ALA A 286 8.40 20.68 -6.53
C ALA A 286 7.59 21.62 -7.42
N GLY A 287 6.98 21.01 -8.47
CA GLY A 287 6.00 21.65 -9.34
C GLY A 287 4.70 20.87 -9.33
N VAL A 288 3.55 21.57 -9.19
CA VAL A 288 2.25 20.94 -9.07
C VAL A 288 1.25 21.54 -10.04
N HIS A 289 0.48 20.67 -10.67
CA HIS A 289 -0.62 21.07 -11.56
C HIS A 289 -1.76 20.07 -11.50
N SER A 290 -2.99 20.52 -11.75
CA SER A 290 -4.17 19.65 -11.91
C SER A 290 -4.78 19.79 -13.28
N GLY A 291 -5.40 18.72 -13.75
CA GLY A 291 -6.16 18.72 -14.99
C GLY A 291 -6.56 17.32 -15.45
N LYS A 292 -7.17 17.26 -16.61
CA LYS A 292 -7.60 16.00 -17.23
C LYS A 292 -6.41 15.22 -17.77
N VAL A 293 -6.47 13.91 -17.54
CA VAL A 293 -5.54 12.93 -18.11
C VAL A 293 -6.30 11.70 -18.58
N THR A 294 -5.75 10.99 -19.52
CA THR A 294 -6.25 9.69 -19.95
C THR A 294 -5.40 8.61 -19.29
N ALA A 295 -6.00 7.83 -18.42
CA ALA A 295 -5.38 6.67 -17.77
C ALA A 295 -5.64 5.42 -18.62
N VAL A 296 -4.60 4.65 -18.91
CA VAL A 296 -4.69 3.40 -19.67
C VAL A 296 -3.61 2.43 -19.24
N GLU A 297 -3.93 1.13 -19.20
CA GLU A 297 -2.93 0.07 -19.00
C GLU A 297 -2.14 -0.12 -20.30
N ILE A 298 -0.81 -0.03 -20.22
CA ILE A 298 0.10 -0.21 -21.34
C ILE A 298 1.09 -1.34 -21.08
N GLY A 299 1.63 -1.88 -22.17
CA GLY A 299 2.68 -2.91 -22.14
C GLY A 299 2.14 -4.33 -22.14
N GLU A 300 2.90 -5.23 -22.75
CA GLU A 300 2.62 -6.67 -22.81
C GLU A 300 3.52 -7.46 -21.86
N VAL A 301 4.83 -7.22 -21.89
CA VAL A 301 5.82 -7.91 -21.07
C VAL A 301 5.87 -7.31 -19.65
N LYS A 302 5.83 -5.97 -19.53
CA LYS A 302 5.70 -5.24 -18.29
C LYS A 302 4.47 -4.33 -18.42
N ARG A 303 3.45 -4.61 -17.64
CA ARG A 303 2.24 -3.78 -17.62
C ARG A 303 2.37 -2.69 -16.57
N ASP A 304 1.95 -1.49 -16.96
CA ASP A 304 1.90 -0.33 -16.08
C ASP A 304 0.72 0.56 -16.45
N ILE A 305 0.27 1.41 -15.52
CA ILE A 305 -0.77 2.40 -15.81
C ILE A 305 -0.08 3.68 -16.27
N ALA A 306 -0.30 4.05 -17.53
CA ALA A 306 0.19 5.30 -18.08
C ALA A 306 -0.88 6.38 -18.01
N TYR A 307 -0.44 7.59 -17.70
CA TYR A 307 -1.27 8.78 -17.79
C TYR A 307 -0.81 9.63 -18.97
N HIS A 308 -1.71 9.88 -19.91
CA HIS A 308 -1.47 10.72 -21.08
C HIS A 308 -2.25 12.03 -20.92
N GLY A 309 -1.63 13.13 -21.31
CA GLY A 309 -2.25 14.45 -21.29
C GLY A 309 -1.25 15.56 -21.01
N ASP A 310 -1.66 16.78 -21.30
CA ASP A 310 -0.84 17.98 -21.07
C ASP A 310 -0.59 18.29 -19.60
N THR A 311 -1.42 17.78 -18.71
CA THR A 311 -1.35 17.98 -17.25
C THR A 311 -0.02 17.54 -16.66
N LEU A 312 0.49 16.35 -17.02
CA LEU A 312 1.80 15.87 -16.55
C LEU A 312 2.92 16.77 -17.06
N ASN A 313 2.91 17.07 -18.36
CA ASN A 313 3.92 17.93 -18.99
C ASN A 313 3.94 19.32 -18.34
N THR A 314 2.78 19.87 -18.02
CA THR A 314 2.67 21.17 -17.34
C THR A 314 3.27 21.10 -15.94
N ALA A 315 2.95 20.08 -15.12
CA ALA A 315 3.51 19.90 -13.79
C ALA A 315 5.05 19.75 -13.81
N ALA A 316 5.57 18.94 -14.73
CA ALA A 316 7.03 18.78 -14.91
C ALA A 316 7.71 20.10 -15.31
N ARG A 317 7.11 20.88 -16.21
CA ARG A 317 7.66 22.19 -16.61
C ARG A 317 7.58 23.24 -15.51
N ILE A 318 6.54 23.22 -14.66
CA ILE A 318 6.47 24.06 -13.46
C ILE A 318 7.63 23.72 -12.51
N GLN A 319 7.91 22.44 -12.31
CA GLN A 319 9.04 22.00 -11.48
C GLN A 319 10.38 22.48 -12.07
N SER A 320 10.58 22.37 -13.38
CA SER A 320 11.85 22.74 -14.03
C SER A 320 12.22 24.22 -13.88
N VAL A 321 11.25 25.13 -13.76
CA VAL A 321 11.49 26.56 -13.60
C VAL A 321 11.69 26.99 -12.13
N CYS A 322 11.60 26.07 -11.15
CA CYS A 322 11.82 26.38 -9.74
C CYS A 322 13.18 27.06 -9.49
N ASN A 323 14.25 26.59 -10.15
CA ASN A 323 15.59 27.16 -10.01
C ASN A 323 15.67 28.57 -10.61
N GLU A 324 15.03 28.80 -11.75
CA GLU A 324 15.02 30.07 -12.45
C GLU A 324 14.39 31.18 -11.60
N TYR A 325 13.31 30.85 -10.87
CA TYR A 325 12.64 31.79 -9.96
C TYR A 325 13.15 31.73 -8.51
N ASN A 326 14.20 30.94 -8.25
CA ASN A 326 14.72 30.71 -6.90
C ASN A 326 13.66 30.30 -5.89
N LYS A 327 12.70 29.47 -6.32
CA LYS A 327 11.60 28.95 -5.49
C LYS A 327 11.72 27.44 -5.36
N SER A 328 11.32 26.92 -4.21
CA SER A 328 11.36 25.48 -3.96
C SER A 328 10.02 24.79 -4.26
N PHE A 329 8.91 25.54 -4.24
CA PHE A 329 7.60 24.97 -4.48
C PHE A 329 6.72 25.90 -5.32
N LEU A 330 6.36 25.45 -6.52
CA LEU A 330 5.54 26.18 -7.47
C LEU A 330 4.25 25.40 -7.77
N VAL A 331 3.16 26.14 -7.83
CA VAL A 331 1.82 25.62 -8.13
C VAL A 331 1.23 26.41 -9.29
N SER A 332 0.51 25.75 -10.21
CA SER A 332 -0.23 26.48 -11.22
C SER A 332 -1.34 27.31 -10.59
N GLU A 333 -1.54 28.55 -11.06
CA GLU A 333 -2.63 29.40 -10.61
C GLU A 333 -4.01 28.73 -10.76
N TYR A 334 -4.15 27.89 -11.80
CA TYR A 334 -5.35 27.08 -12.01
C TYR A 334 -5.65 26.13 -10.83
N LEU A 335 -4.64 25.40 -10.35
CA LEU A 335 -4.79 24.56 -9.16
C LEU A 335 -4.97 25.41 -7.90
N PHE A 336 -4.18 26.49 -7.76
CA PHE A 336 -4.23 27.36 -6.59
C PHE A 336 -5.63 27.92 -6.35
N LYS A 337 -6.35 28.32 -7.41
CA LYS A 337 -7.74 28.81 -7.32
C LYS A 337 -8.75 27.77 -6.87
N LYS A 338 -8.42 26.47 -7.00
CA LYS A 338 -9.26 25.36 -6.52
C LYS A 338 -8.99 24.98 -5.06
N LEU A 339 -7.87 25.42 -4.49
CA LEU A 339 -7.53 25.15 -3.09
C LEU A 339 -8.44 25.91 -2.14
N GLY A 340 -8.77 25.30 -1.01
CA GLY A 340 -9.48 25.99 0.08
C GLY A 340 -8.60 27.04 0.76
N GLU A 341 -9.24 28.00 1.39
CA GLU A 341 -8.54 29.02 2.19
C GLU A 341 -7.72 28.36 3.31
N ASN A 342 -6.46 28.76 3.44
CA ASN A 342 -5.59 28.30 4.50
C ASN A 342 -4.72 29.49 4.99
N GLN A 343 -4.97 29.95 6.21
CA GLN A 343 -4.32 31.12 6.82
C GLN A 343 -2.81 30.93 7.05
N ASN A 344 -2.33 29.68 7.05
CA ASN A 344 -0.92 29.35 7.32
C ASN A 344 -0.05 29.24 6.04
N ILE A 345 -0.64 29.39 4.85
CA ILE A 345 0.07 29.30 3.58
C ILE A 345 0.37 30.71 3.09
N LYS A 346 1.65 31.06 3.02
CA LYS A 346 2.12 32.26 2.34
C LYS A 346 2.22 31.97 0.85
N SER A 347 1.60 32.80 0.03
CA SER A 347 1.62 32.67 -1.42
C SER A 347 2.09 33.94 -2.10
N GLU A 348 2.88 33.80 -3.16
CA GLU A 348 3.34 34.89 -4.00
C GLU A 348 3.04 34.56 -5.46
N SER A 349 2.26 35.42 -6.13
CA SER A 349 2.01 35.25 -7.55
C SER A 349 3.24 35.68 -8.37
N LEU A 350 3.71 34.79 -9.22
CA LEU A 350 4.81 35.06 -10.16
C LEU A 350 4.31 35.54 -11.53
N GLY A 351 2.97 35.67 -11.69
CA GLY A 351 2.35 36.05 -12.94
C GLY A 351 2.26 34.92 -13.97
N ALA A 352 1.99 35.27 -15.20
CA ALA A 352 1.81 34.33 -16.31
C ALA A 352 3.12 34.10 -17.06
N ILE A 353 3.67 32.89 -16.97
CA ILE A 353 4.98 32.47 -17.47
C ILE A 353 4.81 31.56 -18.67
N LEU A 354 5.58 31.79 -19.73
CA LEU A 354 5.62 30.90 -20.88
C LEU A 354 6.56 29.71 -20.59
N LEU A 355 5.97 28.57 -20.25
CA LEU A 355 6.71 27.34 -20.02
C LEU A 355 7.21 26.75 -21.36
N LYS A 356 8.41 26.14 -21.33
CA LYS A 356 9.05 25.57 -22.55
C LYS A 356 8.11 24.64 -23.31
N GLY A 357 7.86 24.95 -24.60
CA GLY A 357 7.00 24.15 -25.48
C GLY A 357 5.49 24.24 -25.20
N LYS A 358 5.05 25.24 -24.45
CA LYS A 358 3.64 25.64 -24.35
C LYS A 358 3.36 26.79 -25.32
N ALA A 359 2.17 26.79 -25.91
CA ALA A 359 1.70 27.89 -26.73
C ALA A 359 1.15 29.04 -25.86
N GLU A 360 0.59 28.71 -24.70
CA GLU A 360 -0.03 29.66 -23.79
C GLU A 360 0.77 29.81 -22.50
N LYS A 361 0.74 31.01 -21.92
CA LYS A 361 1.33 31.29 -20.62
C LYS A 361 0.54 30.61 -19.52
N VAL A 362 1.23 30.09 -18.52
CA VAL A 362 0.66 29.47 -17.33
C VAL A 362 0.91 30.39 -16.13
N GLY A 363 -0.14 30.78 -15.42
CA GLY A 363 0.00 31.51 -14.16
C GLY A 363 0.63 30.62 -13.09
N LEU A 364 1.65 31.12 -12.42
CA LEU A 364 2.36 30.41 -11.35
C LEU A 364 2.27 31.14 -10.02
N VAL A 365 2.16 30.37 -8.97
CA VAL A 365 2.15 30.83 -7.57
C VAL A 365 3.23 30.07 -6.81
N SER A 366 4.11 30.79 -6.13
CA SER A 366 5.05 30.21 -5.15
C SER A 366 4.33 30.04 -3.83
N ILE A 367 4.56 28.91 -3.16
CA ILE A 367 4.00 28.61 -1.86
C ILE A 367 5.13 28.42 -0.85
N GLU A 368 5.00 29.10 0.28
CA GLU A 368 5.90 29.01 1.44
C GLU A 368 5.04 28.77 2.70
N TRP A 369 5.66 28.09 3.70
CA TRP A 369 5.00 27.76 4.97
C TRP A 369 5.47 28.69 6.06
#